data_598ef063a20109c2df7bbadd1d2b1891
#
_entry.id   598ef063a20109c2df7bbadd1d2b1891
#
_cell.length_a   1.000
_cell.length_b   1.000
_cell.length_c   1.000
_cell.angle_alpha   90.00
_cell.angle_beta   90.00
_cell.angle_gamma   90.00
#
_symmetry.space_group_name_H-M   'P 1'
#
loop_
_entity.id
_entity.type
_entity.pdbx_description
1 polymer ?
#
loop_
_entity_poly.entity_id
_entity_poly.type
_entity_poly.pdbx_seq_one_letter_code
_entity_poly.pdbx_strand_id
1 'polypeptide(L)'
;MMRVIIWRQNAPPPPNTPPAAGIPIFNELAAAASKVSGAGEVHWGFGHGGIVTVSHYDNYAVADAILKDPGVQAAVTKLLALGIGIAEDYFVTTPQQIAPFLPQQ
;
A
#
# COMPACT_ATOMS: atom_id res chain seq x y z
N MET A 1 -10.39 -2.60 -9.10
CA MET A 1 -10.38 -1.84 -7.82
C MET A 1 -8.96 -1.41 -7.53
N MET A 2 -8.81 -0.28 -6.90
CA MET A 2 -7.51 0.32 -6.62
C MET A 2 -7.46 0.72 -5.15
N ARG A 3 -6.32 0.52 -4.51
CA ARG A 3 -6.07 0.99 -3.15
C ARG A 3 -4.92 1.98 -3.14
N VAL A 4 -5.16 3.12 -2.53
CA VAL A 4 -4.16 4.18 -2.38
C VAL A 4 -3.87 4.33 -0.90
N ILE A 5 -2.61 4.17 -0.52
CA ILE A 5 -2.16 4.35 0.85
C ILE A 5 -1.14 5.47 0.88
N ILE A 6 -1.32 6.41 1.79
CA ILE A 6 -0.37 7.47 2.06
C ILE A 6 0.36 7.15 3.36
N TRP A 7 1.68 7.06 3.26
CA TRP A 7 2.57 6.74 4.38
C TRP A 7 3.31 8.00 4.80
N ARG A 8 3.43 8.20 6.10
CA ARG A 8 4.19 9.34 6.65
C ARG A 8 5.07 8.92 7.81
N GLN A 9 6.11 9.70 8.03
CA GLN A 9 6.93 9.59 9.23
C GLN A 9 6.10 10.10 10.41
N ASN A 10 5.65 9.21 11.27
CA ASN A 10 4.81 9.57 12.42
C ASN A 10 5.49 9.35 13.77
N ALA A 11 6.72 8.84 13.75
CA ALA A 11 7.56 8.70 14.92
C ALA A 11 9.03 8.89 14.50
N PRO A 12 9.94 9.29 15.39
CA PRO A 12 11.35 9.43 15.04
C PRO A 12 11.93 8.09 14.61
N PRO A 13 12.77 8.05 13.55
CA PRO A 13 13.49 6.84 13.20
C PRO A 13 14.54 6.51 14.27
N PRO A 14 15.02 5.25 14.32
CA PRO A 14 16.14 4.89 15.20
C PRO A 14 17.37 5.76 14.91
N PRO A 15 18.25 5.98 15.91
CA PRO A 15 19.49 6.71 15.71
C PRO A 15 20.31 6.13 14.56
N ASN A 16 20.95 6.99 13.79
CA ASN A 16 21.80 6.62 12.64
C ASN A 16 21.06 5.98 11.47
N THR A 17 19.74 6.16 11.39
CA THR A 17 18.97 5.69 10.23
C THR A 17 19.28 6.57 9.02
N PRO A 18 19.73 5.99 7.88
CA PRO A 18 19.94 6.76 6.66
C PRO A 18 18.63 7.39 6.15
N PRO A 19 18.66 8.59 5.55
CA PRO A 19 17.46 9.24 5.02
C PRO A 19 16.69 8.40 3.99
N ALA A 20 17.40 7.56 3.23
CA ALA A 20 16.81 6.72 2.19
C ALA A 20 16.49 5.30 2.66
N ALA A 21 16.51 5.01 3.97
CA ALA A 21 16.33 3.66 4.49
C ALA A 21 14.98 3.02 4.13
N GLY A 22 13.94 3.83 3.92
CA GLY A 22 12.61 3.33 3.55
C GLY A 22 12.51 2.86 2.10
N ILE A 23 13.34 3.35 1.19
CA ILE A 23 13.23 3.05 -0.24
C ILE A 23 13.32 1.55 -0.55
N PRO A 24 14.34 0.81 -0.06
CA PRO A 24 14.40 -0.64 -0.31
C PRO A 24 13.19 -1.38 0.26
N ILE A 25 12.66 -0.90 1.38
CA ILE A 25 11.52 -1.53 2.05
C ILE A 25 10.24 -1.34 1.24
N PHE A 26 10.02 -0.16 0.66
CA PHE A 26 8.87 0.07 -0.25
C PHE A 26 9.00 -0.77 -1.53
N ASN A 27 10.20 -0.96 -2.05
CA ASN A 27 10.42 -1.87 -3.16
C ASN A 27 10.09 -3.32 -2.78
N GLU A 28 10.49 -3.75 -1.60
CA GLU A 28 10.15 -5.07 -1.04
C GLU A 28 8.64 -5.23 -0.87
N LEU A 29 7.96 -4.22 -0.33
CA LEU A 29 6.51 -4.20 -0.16
C LEU A 29 5.78 -4.35 -1.50
N ALA A 30 6.17 -3.55 -2.49
CA ALA A 30 5.57 -3.58 -3.82
C ALA A 30 5.80 -4.93 -4.49
N ALA A 31 6.98 -5.50 -4.38
CA ALA A 31 7.30 -6.81 -4.94
C ALA A 31 6.47 -7.92 -4.28
N ALA A 32 6.36 -7.92 -2.96
CA ALA A 32 5.58 -8.92 -2.23
C ALA A 32 4.08 -8.82 -2.55
N ALA A 33 3.52 -7.61 -2.57
CA ALA A 33 2.12 -7.39 -2.86
C ALA A 33 1.76 -7.82 -4.29
N SER A 34 2.61 -7.53 -5.27
CA SER A 34 2.34 -7.87 -6.67
C SER A 34 2.40 -9.37 -6.97
N LYS A 35 2.97 -10.18 -6.09
CA LYS A 35 3.02 -11.65 -6.21
C LYS A 35 1.77 -12.35 -5.70
N VAL A 36 0.91 -11.66 -4.97
CA VAL A 36 -0.33 -12.25 -4.46
C VAL A 36 -1.27 -12.53 -5.63
N SER A 37 -1.86 -13.72 -5.64
CA SER A 37 -2.76 -14.13 -6.72
C SER A 37 -3.95 -13.17 -6.86
N GLY A 38 -4.19 -12.69 -8.06
CA GLY A 38 -5.24 -11.70 -8.36
C GLY A 38 -4.79 -10.25 -8.20
N ALA A 39 -3.59 -10.01 -7.67
CA ALA A 39 -3.04 -8.66 -7.57
C ALA A 39 -2.48 -8.23 -8.93
N GLY A 40 -2.71 -6.97 -9.28
CA GLY A 40 -2.03 -6.32 -10.39
C GLY A 40 -0.72 -5.69 -9.95
N GLU A 41 -0.20 -4.80 -10.78
CA GLU A 41 1.01 -4.05 -10.43
C GLU A 41 0.81 -3.17 -9.21
N VAL A 42 1.85 -3.06 -8.40
CA VAL A 42 1.91 -2.15 -7.28
C VAL A 42 2.96 -1.09 -7.58
N HIS A 43 2.55 0.16 -7.52
CA HIS A 43 3.42 1.31 -7.76
C HIS A 43 3.57 2.11 -6.49
N TRP A 44 4.69 2.80 -6.36
CA TRP A 44 4.89 3.73 -5.25
C TRP A 44 5.74 4.92 -5.68
N GLY A 45 5.59 6.01 -4.97
CA GLY A 45 6.34 7.22 -5.22
C GLY A 45 6.13 8.24 -4.11
N PHE A 46 6.69 9.43 -4.29
CA PHE A 46 6.57 10.52 -3.33
C PHE A 46 5.41 11.43 -3.69
N GLY A 47 4.64 11.84 -2.70
CA GLY A 47 3.53 12.77 -2.89
C GLY A 47 2.76 12.99 -1.59
N HIS A 48 1.94 14.02 -1.53
CA HIS A 48 1.10 14.37 -0.37
C HIS A 48 1.87 14.47 0.95
N GLY A 49 3.13 14.96 0.89
CA GLY A 49 3.96 15.08 2.08
C GLY A 49 4.50 13.77 2.63
N GLY A 50 4.51 12.71 1.82
CA GLY A 50 4.98 11.40 2.24
C GLY A 50 5.23 10.49 1.07
N ILE A 51 4.92 9.21 1.25
CA ILE A 51 5.04 8.18 0.22
C ILE A 51 3.65 7.65 -0.09
N VAL A 52 3.38 7.47 -1.38
CA VAL A 52 2.09 6.95 -1.86
C VAL A 52 2.33 5.58 -2.49
N THR A 53 1.59 4.57 -2.06
CA THR A 53 1.53 3.26 -2.71
C THR A 53 0.18 3.10 -3.38
N VAL A 54 0.19 2.58 -4.62
CA VAL A 54 -1.02 2.33 -5.40
C VAL A 54 -1.02 0.86 -5.81
N SER A 55 -2.06 0.16 -5.39
CA SER A 55 -2.25 -1.26 -5.69
C SER A 55 -3.52 -1.44 -6.52
N HIS A 56 -3.50 -2.40 -7.44
CA HIS A 56 -4.65 -2.78 -8.25
C HIS A 56 -4.99 -4.24 -7.99
N TYR A 57 -6.29 -4.55 -7.86
CA TYR A 57 -6.76 -5.92 -7.71
C TYR A 57 -8.21 -6.06 -8.13
N ASP A 58 -8.63 -7.31 -8.33
CA ASP A 58 -9.95 -7.60 -8.88
C ASP A 58 -11.08 -7.38 -7.87
N ASN A 59 -10.83 -7.66 -6.58
CA ASN A 59 -11.85 -7.60 -5.54
C ASN A 59 -11.26 -7.47 -4.14
N TYR A 60 -12.13 -7.30 -3.14
CA TYR A 60 -11.71 -7.15 -1.74
C TYR A 60 -11.04 -8.40 -1.16
N ALA A 61 -11.37 -9.60 -1.65
CA ALA A 61 -10.72 -10.81 -1.18
C ALA A 61 -9.23 -10.80 -1.48
N VAL A 62 -8.83 -10.27 -2.64
CA VAL A 62 -7.43 -10.08 -3.01
C VAL A 62 -6.77 -9.03 -2.12
N ALA A 63 -7.45 -7.92 -1.84
CA ALA A 63 -6.96 -6.90 -0.92
C ALA A 63 -6.66 -7.49 0.47
N ASP A 64 -7.57 -8.32 0.99
CA ASP A 64 -7.39 -9.00 2.27
C ASP A 64 -6.22 -9.99 2.23
N ALA A 65 -6.08 -10.73 1.13
CA ALA A 65 -4.96 -11.65 0.94
C ALA A 65 -3.60 -10.93 0.91
N ILE A 66 -3.53 -9.73 0.31
CA ILE A 66 -2.33 -8.90 0.32
C ILE A 66 -1.97 -8.52 1.76
N LEU A 67 -2.93 -8.08 2.57
CA LEU A 67 -2.68 -7.71 3.96
C LEU A 67 -2.19 -8.89 4.81
N LYS A 68 -2.59 -10.10 4.47
CA LYS A 68 -2.22 -11.33 5.19
C LYS A 68 -0.94 -11.96 4.67
N ASP A 69 -0.42 -11.50 3.54
CA ASP A 69 0.80 -12.06 2.96
C ASP A 69 2.00 -11.85 3.88
N PRO A 70 2.77 -12.90 4.20
CA PRO A 70 3.91 -12.78 5.11
C PRO A 70 4.97 -11.80 4.65
N GLY A 71 5.24 -11.72 3.35
CA GLY A 71 6.21 -10.77 2.77
C GLY A 71 5.75 -9.33 2.93
N VAL A 72 4.46 -9.06 2.71
CA VAL A 72 3.86 -7.74 2.93
C VAL A 72 3.94 -7.35 4.40
N GLN A 73 3.56 -8.26 5.29
CA GLN A 73 3.61 -8.01 6.73
C GLN A 73 5.04 -7.75 7.23
N ALA A 74 6.01 -8.47 6.71
CA ALA A 74 7.43 -8.25 7.05
C ALA A 74 7.89 -6.85 6.63
N ALA A 75 7.53 -6.41 5.43
CA ALA A 75 7.87 -5.06 4.95
C ALA A 75 7.20 -3.97 5.79
N VAL A 76 5.91 -4.12 6.10
CA VAL A 76 5.17 -3.18 6.96
C VAL A 76 5.82 -3.09 8.35
N THR A 77 6.21 -4.22 8.93
CA THR A 77 6.91 -4.25 10.22
C THR A 77 8.21 -3.46 10.18
N LYS A 78 9.00 -3.61 9.10
CA LYS A 78 10.24 -2.85 8.91
C LYS A 78 9.97 -1.34 8.78
N LEU A 79 8.91 -0.94 8.08
CA LEU A 79 8.53 0.46 7.96
C LEU A 79 8.14 1.04 9.32
N LEU A 80 7.33 0.33 10.08
CA LEU A 80 6.95 0.75 11.44
C LEU A 80 8.17 0.92 12.34
N ALA A 81 9.17 0.04 12.22
CA ALA A 81 10.42 0.15 12.96
C ALA A 81 11.20 1.43 12.61
N LEU A 82 11.02 1.97 11.40
CA LEU A 82 11.58 3.25 10.98
C LEU A 82 10.72 4.45 11.35
N GLY A 83 9.58 4.24 12.02
CA GLY A 83 8.64 5.30 12.37
C GLY A 83 7.72 5.70 11.22
N ILE A 84 7.66 4.91 10.15
CA ILE A 84 6.80 5.18 8.99
C ILE A 84 5.51 4.36 9.15
N GLY A 85 4.39 5.04 9.16
CA GLY A 85 3.08 4.41 9.30
C GLY A 85 2.09 4.89 8.26
N ILE A 86 0.94 4.23 8.22
CA ILE A 86 -0.16 4.59 7.34
C ILE A 86 -0.86 5.82 7.89
N ALA A 87 -0.89 6.88 7.10
CA ALA A 87 -1.61 8.12 7.43
C ALA A 87 -3.02 8.12 6.84
N GLU A 88 -3.17 7.65 5.61
CA GLU A 88 -4.46 7.59 4.91
C GLU A 88 -4.50 6.34 4.05
N ASP A 89 -5.68 5.76 3.90
CA ASP A 89 -5.90 4.51 3.18
C ASP A 89 -7.25 4.57 2.47
N TYR A 90 -7.24 4.52 1.15
CA TYR A 90 -8.43 4.67 0.32
C TYR A 90 -8.61 3.51 -0.63
N PHE A 91 -9.85 3.05 -0.75
CA PHE A 91 -10.27 2.20 -1.86
C PHE A 91 -10.94 3.06 -2.92
N VAL A 92 -10.53 2.88 -4.17
CA VAL A 92 -11.12 3.53 -5.33
C VAL A 92 -11.70 2.46 -6.24
N THR A 93 -13.02 2.50 -6.43
CA THR A 93 -13.71 1.61 -7.34
C THR A 93 -13.90 2.29 -8.69
N THR A 94 -13.77 1.52 -9.77
CA THR A 94 -14.03 2.04 -11.10
C THR A 94 -15.53 2.23 -11.33
N PRO A 95 -15.92 3.07 -12.30
CA PRO A 95 -17.35 3.18 -12.67
C PRO A 95 -17.98 1.85 -13.02
N GLN A 96 -17.25 0.95 -13.66
CA GLN A 96 -17.73 -0.39 -14.04
C GLN A 96 -17.98 -1.25 -12.79
N GLN A 97 -17.14 -1.14 -11.78
CA GLN A 97 -17.28 -1.89 -10.54
C GLN A 97 -18.44 -1.39 -9.68
N ILE A 98 -18.71 -0.10 -9.70
CA ILE A 98 -19.75 0.52 -8.87
C ILE A 98 -21.13 0.55 -9.58
N ALA A 99 -21.16 0.49 -10.90
CA ALA A 99 -22.39 0.61 -11.69
C ALA A 99 -23.53 -0.29 -11.22
N PRO A 100 -23.29 -1.56 -10.83
CA PRO A 100 -24.37 -2.44 -10.34
C PRO A 100 -25.05 -1.94 -9.06
N PHE A 101 -24.40 -1.05 -8.30
CA PHE A 101 -24.89 -0.54 -7.02
C PHE A 101 -25.51 0.85 -7.14
N LEU A 102 -25.44 1.48 -8.34
CA LEU A 102 -26.00 2.81 -8.56
C LEU A 102 -27.49 2.71 -8.89
N PRO A 103 -28.29 3.73 -8.51
CA PRO A 103 -29.70 3.77 -8.89
C PRO A 103 -29.87 3.73 -10.40
N GLN A 104 -30.82 2.96 -10.84
CA GLN A 104 -31.23 2.92 -12.26
C GLN A 104 -32.05 4.19 -12.55
N GLN A 105 -31.79 4.82 -13.69
CA GLN A 105 -32.56 5.98 -14.17
C GLN A 105 -33.33 5.63 -15.41
#